data_9eaaffa88d0edd1779b6c6607ebb417a
#
_entry.id   9eaaffa88d0edd1779b6c6607ebb417a
#
_cell.length_a   1.000
_cell.length_b   1.000
_cell.length_c   1.000
_cell.angle_alpha   90.00
_cell.angle_beta   90.00
_cell.angle_gamma   90.00
#
_symmetry.space_group_name_H-M   'P 1'
#
loop_
_entity.id
_entity.type
_entity.pdbx_description
1 polymer ?
#
loop_
_entity_poly.entity_id
_entity_poly.type
_entity_poly.pdbx_seq_one_letter_code
_entity_poly.pdbx_strand_id
1 'polypeptide(L)'
;GLAMSPATGFTPEEGRPEFFIQDIPIRGKIPIERPELYYGESPAPFAIVNSSAPEIDPSGSELHYDGLGGVILGSTLRKLAYAWQFADVNILLSDQVSSDTRIQYRRQISTRVNSLAPFLTMDEDPYPVVDSYGKLWWLQDAFTTTDRYPYSTFTEDGFNYIRNSVKAAVDAFTGEVYIYVMDPNDPLLKMYRRAFPGLFLDFQEMPADLQSHIRYPNGLFSAQADMYLRYHITDPQIFFNQSEQWAIPQDTRFGQSGVDVHPSYLILQMPDSDTEEFVLMLPFSPAGDKKNLVGWLTARNDGKHYGELNAFVVPSDPQVDGPAQVEAR
;
A
#
# COMPACT_ATOMS: atom_id res chain seq x y z
N GLY A 1 10.83 7.81 11.86
CA GLY A 1 11.53 6.50 11.91
C GLY A 1 10.56 5.36 11.74
N LEU A 2 10.93 4.36 10.97
CA LEU A 2 10.17 3.12 10.87
C LEU A 2 10.37 2.33 12.17
N ALA A 3 9.31 2.10 12.92
CA ALA A 3 9.30 1.15 14.01
C ALA A 3 8.43 -0.04 13.59
N MET A 4 9.01 -1.22 13.50
CA MET A 4 8.29 -2.46 13.22
C MET A 4 8.37 -3.36 14.44
N SER A 5 7.22 -3.83 14.93
CA SER A 5 7.13 -4.76 16.05
C SER A 5 6.65 -6.12 15.54
N PRO A 6 7.21 -7.25 16.02
CA PRO A 6 6.61 -8.55 15.76
C PRO A 6 5.21 -8.63 16.37
N ALA A 7 4.33 -9.43 15.78
CA ALA A 7 2.95 -9.60 16.25
C ALA A 7 2.85 -10.14 17.70
N THR A 8 3.91 -10.79 18.21
CA THR A 8 4.04 -11.34 19.57
C THR A 8 4.97 -10.52 20.48
N GLY A 9 5.34 -9.32 20.06
CA GLY A 9 6.48 -8.61 20.57
C GLY A 9 6.26 -7.78 21.84
N PHE A 10 5.97 -8.44 22.95
CA PHE A 10 6.20 -7.84 24.26
C PHE A 10 7.39 -8.50 24.92
N THR A 11 8.38 -7.72 25.34
CA THR A 11 9.40 -8.23 26.25
C THR A 11 8.71 -8.56 27.57
N PRO A 12 8.88 -9.78 28.11
CA PRO A 12 8.19 -10.21 29.35
C PRO A 12 8.51 -9.33 30.54
N GLU A 13 9.62 -8.61 30.53
CA GLU A 13 10.12 -7.88 31.69
C GLU A 13 9.62 -6.43 31.81
N GLU A 14 9.16 -5.78 30.72
CA GLU A 14 8.79 -4.36 30.76
C GLU A 14 7.44 -4.01 30.12
N GLY A 15 6.75 -4.95 29.48
CA GLY A 15 5.48 -4.68 28.76
C GLY A 15 5.65 -3.71 27.56
N ARG A 16 6.87 -3.50 27.09
CA ARG A 16 7.15 -2.66 25.93
C ARG A 16 7.23 -3.50 24.65
N PRO A 17 6.75 -2.98 23.51
CA PRO A 17 6.91 -3.68 22.25
C PRO A 17 8.39 -3.80 21.87
N GLU A 18 8.82 -5.00 21.47
CA GLU A 18 10.12 -5.21 20.86
C GLU A 18 10.06 -4.73 19.41
N PHE A 19 10.93 -3.81 19.01
CA PHE A 19 10.98 -3.31 17.65
C PHE A 19 12.06 -4.04 16.83
N PHE A 20 11.73 -4.42 15.60
CA PHE A 20 12.72 -4.93 14.65
C PHE A 20 13.68 -3.84 14.17
N ILE A 21 13.23 -2.58 14.18
CA ILE A 21 13.98 -1.40 13.79
C ILE A 21 13.70 -0.32 14.83
N GLN A 22 14.75 0.23 15.44
CA GLN A 22 14.64 1.30 16.45
C GLN A 22 15.88 2.21 16.42
N ASP A 23 15.75 3.38 17.03
CA ASP A 23 16.79 4.39 17.24
C ASP A 23 17.35 5.06 15.96
N ILE A 24 18.16 6.10 16.18
CA ILE A 24 18.99 6.76 15.18
C ILE A 24 20.37 6.97 15.84
N PRO A 25 21.43 6.34 15.35
CA PRO A 25 21.49 5.41 14.20
C PRO A 25 20.69 4.14 14.43
N ILE A 26 20.21 3.56 13.34
CA ILE A 26 19.30 2.42 13.38
C ILE A 26 19.96 1.22 14.07
N ARG A 27 19.18 0.60 14.97
CA ARG A 27 19.48 -0.66 15.65
C ARG A 27 18.31 -1.61 15.47
N GLY A 28 18.58 -2.90 15.44
CA GLY A 28 17.53 -3.91 15.37
C GLY A 28 17.91 -5.13 14.57
N LYS A 29 16.93 -5.98 14.30
CA LYS A 29 17.11 -7.27 13.59
C LYS A 29 17.15 -7.10 12.07
N ILE A 30 16.53 -6.02 11.55
CA ILE A 30 16.52 -5.72 10.12
C ILE A 30 17.56 -4.63 9.86
N PRO A 31 18.65 -4.94 9.13
CA PRO A 31 19.65 -3.95 8.79
C PRO A 31 19.07 -2.96 7.76
N ILE A 32 19.22 -1.68 8.02
CA ILE A 32 18.96 -0.62 7.05
C ILE A 32 20.28 0.09 6.80
N GLU A 33 20.74 0.05 5.56
CA GLU A 33 22.01 0.66 5.18
C GLU A 33 21.89 2.18 5.12
N ARG A 34 20.75 2.67 4.60
CA ARG A 34 20.44 4.09 4.44
C ARG A 34 19.07 4.41 5.02
N PRO A 35 19.01 5.07 6.18
CA PRO A 35 17.74 5.43 6.82
C PRO A 35 17.08 6.68 6.25
N GLU A 36 17.77 7.40 5.36
CA GLU A 36 17.29 8.65 4.79
C GLU A 36 16.18 8.41 3.79
N LEU A 37 15.01 8.97 4.07
CA LEU A 37 13.83 8.90 3.22
C LEU A 37 13.59 10.24 2.52
N TYR A 38 13.86 10.30 1.24
CA TYR A 38 13.54 11.48 0.43
C TYR A 38 12.16 11.40 -0.22
N TYR A 39 11.65 10.20 -0.42
CA TYR A 39 10.32 9.92 -0.99
C TYR A 39 9.50 9.07 -0.01
N GLY A 40 8.22 9.41 0.17
CA GLY A 40 7.36 8.75 1.17
C GLY A 40 5.89 9.15 1.01
N GLU A 41 5.07 8.85 2.02
CA GLU A 41 3.64 9.14 2.00
C GLU A 41 3.31 10.63 2.21
N SER A 42 3.98 11.28 3.15
CA SER A 42 3.68 12.67 3.55
C SER A 42 4.92 13.56 3.60
N PRO A 43 5.73 13.61 2.54
CA PRO A 43 6.90 14.47 2.50
C PRO A 43 6.51 15.92 2.22
N ALA A 44 7.42 16.86 2.53
CA ALA A 44 7.30 18.23 2.04
C ALA A 44 7.24 18.27 0.48
N PRO A 45 6.62 19.28 -0.12
CA PRO A 45 6.41 19.36 -1.58
C PRO A 45 7.68 19.21 -2.41
N PHE A 46 8.80 19.72 -1.90
CA PHE A 46 10.12 19.57 -2.49
C PHE A 46 11.20 19.45 -1.41
N ALA A 47 12.37 18.97 -1.80
CA ALA A 47 13.60 19.05 -1.01
C ALA A 47 14.76 19.53 -1.91
N ILE A 48 15.63 20.34 -1.34
CA ILE A 48 16.88 20.72 -1.97
C ILE A 48 17.96 19.85 -1.33
N VAL A 49 18.66 19.10 -2.17
CA VAL A 49 19.68 18.13 -1.75
C VAL A 49 21.00 18.41 -2.45
N ASN A 50 22.09 17.89 -1.89
CA ASN A 50 23.43 18.14 -2.38
C ASN A 50 23.73 19.65 -2.51
N SER A 51 23.34 20.42 -1.48
CA SER A 51 23.68 21.82 -1.33
C SER A 51 25.03 21.98 -0.60
N SER A 52 25.56 23.21 -0.53
CA SER A 52 26.78 23.47 0.25
C SER A 52 26.55 23.40 1.77
N ALA A 53 25.28 23.46 2.21
CA ALA A 53 24.92 23.18 3.59
C ALA A 53 24.72 21.67 3.80
N PRO A 54 25.21 21.12 4.92
CA PRO A 54 24.93 19.72 5.26
C PRO A 54 23.44 19.51 5.52
N GLU A 55 22.98 18.32 5.25
CA GLU A 55 21.63 17.91 5.58
C GLU A 55 21.53 17.66 7.10
N ILE A 56 20.34 17.92 7.66
CA ILE A 56 20.12 17.76 9.11
C ILE A 56 20.00 16.27 9.40
N ASP A 57 21.00 15.71 10.05
CA ASP A 57 20.94 14.37 10.62
C ASP A 57 20.63 14.47 12.12
N PRO A 58 19.58 13.81 12.61
CA PRO A 58 19.27 13.74 14.04
C PRO A 58 20.40 13.13 14.90
N SER A 59 21.31 12.35 14.32
CA SER A 59 22.48 11.80 15.00
C SER A 59 23.64 12.81 15.17
N GLY A 60 23.54 13.97 14.53
CA GLY A 60 24.57 15.01 14.54
C GLY A 60 25.72 14.78 13.55
N SER A 61 25.59 13.83 12.64
CA SER A 61 26.50 13.62 11.51
C SER A 61 26.19 14.59 10.38
N GLU A 62 27.19 15.08 9.68
CA GLU A 62 26.99 15.84 8.44
C GLU A 62 26.74 14.86 7.30
N LEU A 63 25.52 14.87 6.78
CA LEU A 63 25.12 14.08 5.63
C LEU A 63 25.05 14.97 4.39
N HIS A 64 25.40 14.39 3.24
CA HIS A 64 25.20 14.98 1.93
C HIS A 64 24.58 13.93 1.02
N TYR A 65 23.52 14.32 0.32
CA TYR A 65 22.89 13.46 -0.67
C TYR A 65 23.87 13.11 -1.81
N ASP A 66 24.17 11.84 -1.99
CA ASP A 66 25.06 11.32 -3.05
C ASP A 66 24.31 10.62 -4.19
N GLY A 67 22.96 10.63 -4.17
CA GLY A 67 22.13 10.00 -5.16
C GLY A 67 21.97 10.80 -6.45
N LEU A 68 21.41 10.14 -7.47
CA LEU A 68 21.15 10.73 -8.79
C LEU A 68 19.72 11.29 -8.92
N GLY A 69 18.87 11.12 -7.90
CA GLY A 69 17.46 11.58 -7.93
C GLY A 69 17.33 13.11 -7.96
N GLY A 70 16.17 13.57 -8.45
CA GLY A 70 15.90 15.00 -8.56
C GLY A 70 16.51 15.66 -9.81
N VAL A 71 16.26 16.97 -9.96
CA VAL A 71 16.71 17.78 -11.09
C VAL A 71 17.82 18.73 -10.67
N ILE A 72 18.92 18.76 -11.41
CA ILE A 72 20.06 19.65 -11.16
C ILE A 72 19.61 21.10 -11.36
N LEU A 73 19.86 21.97 -10.36
CA LEU A 73 19.57 23.40 -10.39
C LEU A 73 20.68 24.25 -11.03
N GLY A 74 21.58 23.65 -11.79
CA GLY A 74 22.81 24.25 -12.30
C GLY A 74 22.69 25.49 -13.19
N SER A 75 21.48 25.95 -13.55
CA SER A 75 21.28 27.19 -14.34
C SER A 75 20.30 28.15 -13.67
N THR A 76 20.55 29.45 -13.82
CA THR A 76 19.67 30.51 -13.30
C THR A 76 18.24 30.37 -13.81
N LEU A 77 18.04 29.94 -15.06
CA LEU A 77 16.72 29.75 -15.64
C LEU A 77 15.94 28.62 -14.92
N ARG A 78 16.62 27.51 -14.59
CA ARG A 78 16.01 26.43 -13.82
C ARG A 78 15.68 26.87 -12.39
N LYS A 79 16.61 27.57 -11.74
CA LYS A 79 16.37 28.14 -10.39
C LYS A 79 15.14 29.07 -10.40
N LEU A 80 15.03 29.95 -11.40
CA LEU A 80 13.88 30.83 -11.56
C LEU A 80 12.57 30.05 -11.78
N ALA A 81 12.58 29.03 -12.63
CA ALA A 81 11.40 28.23 -12.91
C ALA A 81 10.90 27.48 -11.65
N TYR A 82 11.79 26.90 -10.87
CA TYR A 82 11.43 26.21 -9.63
C TYR A 82 11.08 27.18 -8.50
N ALA A 83 11.75 28.33 -8.39
CA ALA A 83 11.36 29.39 -7.46
C ALA A 83 9.93 29.89 -7.73
N TRP A 84 9.57 30.03 -9.00
CA TRP A 84 8.21 30.37 -9.42
C TRP A 84 7.22 29.24 -9.11
N GLN A 85 7.55 27.99 -9.46
CA GLN A 85 6.69 26.82 -9.27
C GLN A 85 6.34 26.57 -7.80
N PHE A 86 7.31 26.74 -6.90
CA PHE A 86 7.14 26.49 -5.47
C PHE A 86 6.91 27.74 -4.63
N ALA A 87 6.83 28.91 -5.29
CA ALA A 87 6.69 30.22 -4.64
C ALA A 87 7.76 30.48 -3.56
N ASP A 88 8.98 29.97 -3.77
CA ASP A 88 10.09 30.10 -2.85
C ASP A 88 11.30 30.78 -3.51
N VAL A 89 11.49 32.05 -3.19
CA VAL A 89 12.58 32.87 -3.72
C VAL A 89 13.96 32.42 -3.26
N ASN A 90 14.06 31.69 -2.15
CA ASN A 90 15.34 31.19 -1.64
C ASN A 90 16.00 30.20 -2.61
N ILE A 91 15.22 29.47 -3.44
CA ILE A 91 15.76 28.60 -4.49
C ILE A 91 16.65 29.40 -5.47
N LEU A 92 16.30 30.67 -5.70
CA LEU A 92 17.03 31.55 -6.59
C LEU A 92 18.17 32.31 -5.91
N LEU A 93 17.94 32.78 -4.68
CA LEU A 93 18.82 33.74 -4.01
C LEU A 93 19.81 33.12 -3.01
N SER A 94 19.63 31.86 -2.63
CA SER A 94 20.50 31.21 -1.65
C SER A 94 21.89 30.94 -2.22
N ASP A 95 22.91 31.35 -1.50
CA ASP A 95 24.33 31.05 -1.79
C ASP A 95 24.66 29.57 -1.59
N GLN A 96 23.78 28.82 -0.90
CA GLN A 96 23.95 27.39 -0.67
C GLN A 96 23.62 26.53 -1.89
N VAL A 97 22.94 27.10 -2.90
CA VAL A 97 22.55 26.40 -4.13
C VAL A 97 23.67 26.50 -5.16
N SER A 98 24.48 25.44 -5.24
CA SER A 98 25.61 25.27 -6.18
C SER A 98 25.15 24.76 -7.56
N SER A 99 26.13 24.51 -8.46
CA SER A 99 25.87 23.92 -9.78
C SER A 99 25.35 22.48 -9.71
N ASP A 100 25.70 21.75 -8.66
CA ASP A 100 25.41 20.32 -8.50
C ASP A 100 24.23 20.07 -7.57
N THR A 101 23.72 21.15 -6.96
CA THR A 101 22.52 21.09 -6.11
C THR A 101 21.33 20.59 -6.92
N ARG A 102 20.54 19.71 -6.29
CA ARG A 102 19.37 19.11 -6.92
C ARG A 102 18.11 19.48 -6.17
N ILE A 103 17.01 19.62 -6.90
CA ILE A 103 15.65 19.72 -6.34
C ILE A 103 14.91 18.43 -6.60
N GLN A 104 14.41 17.82 -5.52
CA GLN A 104 13.51 16.68 -5.55
C GLN A 104 12.09 17.18 -5.36
N TYR A 105 11.17 16.75 -6.20
CA TYR A 105 9.75 17.10 -6.14
C TYR A 105 8.86 15.92 -6.54
N ARG A 106 7.55 16.03 -6.34
CA ARG A 106 6.63 14.88 -6.42
C ARG A 106 7.17 13.74 -5.55
N ARG A 107 7.42 14.08 -4.29
CA ARG A 107 8.06 13.19 -3.33
C ARG A 107 7.08 12.22 -2.69
N GLN A 108 5.77 12.52 -2.71
CA GLN A 108 4.73 11.62 -2.28
C GLN A 108 4.58 10.47 -3.30
N ILE A 109 4.55 9.23 -2.81
CA ILE A 109 4.62 8.01 -3.62
C ILE A 109 3.47 7.92 -4.62
N SER A 110 2.22 7.99 -4.15
CA SER A 110 1.05 7.88 -5.03
C SER A 110 1.00 9.00 -6.08
N THR A 111 1.32 10.24 -5.70
CA THR A 111 1.41 11.37 -6.63
C THR A 111 2.53 11.17 -7.67
N ARG A 112 3.65 10.57 -7.25
CA ARG A 112 4.78 10.31 -8.13
C ARG A 112 4.44 9.27 -9.18
N VAL A 113 3.88 8.12 -8.76
CA VAL A 113 3.44 7.04 -9.65
C VAL A 113 2.33 7.53 -10.58
N ASN A 114 1.32 8.23 -10.03
CA ASN A 114 0.22 8.81 -10.81
C ASN A 114 0.70 9.82 -11.86
N SER A 115 1.81 10.53 -11.60
CA SER A 115 2.39 11.46 -12.59
C SER A 115 2.99 10.75 -13.81
N LEU A 116 3.39 9.49 -13.66
CA LEU A 116 3.91 8.66 -14.76
C LEU A 116 2.79 7.92 -15.47
N ALA A 117 1.80 7.45 -14.74
CA ALA A 117 0.69 6.64 -15.25
C ALA A 117 -0.67 7.17 -14.74
N PRO A 118 -1.11 8.39 -15.17
CA PRO A 118 -2.33 9.04 -14.68
C PRO A 118 -3.62 8.34 -15.10
N PHE A 119 -3.53 7.34 -15.94
CA PHE A 119 -4.62 6.50 -16.41
C PHE A 119 -4.85 5.25 -15.53
N LEU A 120 -4.05 5.08 -14.47
CA LEU A 120 -4.22 4.04 -13.47
C LEU A 120 -4.88 4.63 -12.21
N THR A 121 -5.66 3.83 -11.52
CA THR A 121 -6.20 4.13 -10.19
C THR A 121 -5.24 3.58 -9.14
N MET A 122 -4.72 4.44 -8.26
CA MET A 122 -3.81 4.02 -7.20
C MET A 122 -4.59 3.38 -6.05
N ASP A 123 -4.03 2.31 -5.45
CA ASP A 123 -4.47 1.86 -4.12
C ASP A 123 -4.10 2.94 -3.08
N GLU A 124 -4.90 3.05 -2.04
CA GLU A 124 -4.71 4.10 -1.02
C GLU A 124 -3.53 3.84 -0.09
N ASP A 125 -3.02 2.60 -0.03
CA ASP A 125 -2.06 2.14 0.97
C ASP A 125 -0.71 1.71 0.34
N PRO A 126 0.17 2.66 -0.03
CA PRO A 126 1.55 2.35 -0.36
C PRO A 126 2.28 1.86 0.90
N TYR A 127 3.12 0.84 0.79
CA TYR A 127 3.80 0.27 1.93
C TYR A 127 5.32 0.19 1.73
N PRO A 128 6.11 0.42 2.81
CA PRO A 128 7.55 0.36 2.75
C PRO A 128 8.04 -1.09 2.85
N VAL A 129 9.13 -1.37 2.15
CA VAL A 129 9.83 -2.66 2.13
C VAL A 129 11.32 -2.41 2.31
N VAL A 130 11.99 -3.24 3.09
CA VAL A 130 13.45 -3.28 3.21
C VAL A 130 13.94 -4.50 2.44
N ASP A 131 14.79 -4.29 1.43
CA ASP A 131 15.37 -5.40 0.69
C ASP A 131 16.53 -6.06 1.46
N SER A 132 17.04 -7.18 0.94
CA SER A 132 18.13 -7.94 1.55
C SER A 132 19.45 -7.17 1.66
N TYR A 133 19.57 -6.06 0.94
CA TYR A 133 20.72 -5.15 1.00
C TYR A 133 20.52 -4.00 2.00
N GLY A 134 19.37 -3.97 2.71
CA GLY A 134 19.06 -2.89 3.63
C GLY A 134 18.58 -1.60 2.96
N LYS A 135 18.18 -1.66 1.70
CA LYS A 135 17.66 -0.53 0.95
C LYS A 135 16.15 -0.42 1.11
N LEU A 136 15.64 0.80 1.25
CA LEU A 136 14.22 1.07 1.42
C LEU A 136 13.53 1.30 0.07
N TRP A 137 12.42 0.60 -0.11
CA TRP A 137 11.52 0.70 -1.25
C TRP A 137 10.10 1.00 -0.79
N TRP A 138 9.35 1.67 -1.62
CA TRP A 138 7.90 1.77 -1.48
C TRP A 138 7.24 0.93 -2.56
N LEU A 139 6.32 0.07 -2.17
CA LEU A 139 5.47 -0.66 -3.11
C LEU A 139 4.08 0.00 -3.14
N GLN A 140 3.60 0.27 -4.34
CA GLN A 140 2.30 0.89 -4.61
C GLN A 140 1.52 0.05 -5.59
N ASP A 141 0.36 -0.45 -5.18
CA ASP A 141 -0.57 -1.10 -6.10
C ASP A 141 -1.30 -0.08 -6.96
N ALA A 142 -1.58 -0.45 -8.21
CA ALA A 142 -2.38 0.36 -9.08
C ALA A 142 -3.24 -0.50 -10.02
N PHE A 143 -4.45 -0.01 -10.25
CA PHE A 143 -5.50 -0.71 -10.95
C PHE A 143 -5.78 -0.11 -12.31
N THR A 144 -6.18 -0.96 -13.25
CA THR A 144 -6.95 -0.53 -14.40
C THR A 144 -8.41 -0.57 -14.04
N THR A 145 -9.12 0.53 -14.25
CA THR A 145 -10.54 0.67 -13.97
C THR A 145 -11.29 1.21 -15.17
N THR A 146 -12.57 0.92 -15.27
CA THR A 146 -13.49 1.57 -16.21
C THR A 146 -14.93 1.53 -15.68
N ASP A 147 -15.71 2.50 -16.08
CA ASP A 147 -17.16 2.62 -15.84
C ASP A 147 -18.03 2.04 -16.96
N ARG A 148 -17.40 1.40 -17.97
CA ARG A 148 -18.06 1.00 -19.22
C ARG A 148 -18.16 -0.50 -19.43
N TYR A 149 -17.97 -1.30 -18.37
CA TYR A 149 -18.13 -2.75 -18.51
C TYR A 149 -19.62 -3.12 -18.54
N PRO A 150 -20.11 -3.83 -19.58
CA PRO A 150 -21.54 -4.09 -19.74
C PRO A 150 -22.04 -5.04 -18.63
N TYR A 151 -23.24 -4.74 -18.11
CA TYR A 151 -23.96 -5.56 -17.13
C TYR A 151 -23.27 -5.76 -15.78
N SER A 152 -22.26 -4.97 -15.44
CA SER A 152 -21.60 -5.01 -14.16
C SER A 152 -22.13 -3.93 -13.21
N THR A 153 -22.16 -4.23 -11.92
CA THR A 153 -22.56 -3.30 -10.86
C THR A 153 -21.44 -2.26 -10.64
N PHE A 154 -21.84 -1.02 -10.41
CA PHE A 154 -20.92 0.05 -10.07
C PHE A 154 -20.49 -0.08 -8.60
N THR A 155 -19.23 0.22 -8.34
CA THR A 155 -18.72 0.48 -7.00
C THR A 155 -19.10 1.87 -6.52
N GLU A 156 -18.91 2.17 -5.24
CA GLU A 156 -19.12 3.52 -4.70
C GLU A 156 -18.20 4.56 -5.36
N ASP A 157 -17.02 4.18 -5.79
CA ASP A 157 -16.05 5.03 -6.52
C ASP A 157 -16.40 5.29 -7.98
N GLY A 158 -17.52 4.72 -8.47
CA GLY A 158 -18.07 5.00 -9.79
C GLY A 158 -17.46 4.21 -10.95
N PHE A 159 -16.67 3.18 -10.70
CA PHE A 159 -16.23 2.22 -11.73
C PHE A 159 -17.00 0.90 -11.58
N ASN A 160 -17.04 0.11 -12.67
CA ASN A 160 -17.66 -1.21 -12.68
C ASN A 160 -16.76 -2.32 -13.24
N TYR A 161 -15.49 -2.04 -13.35
CA TYR A 161 -14.41 -2.96 -13.68
C TYR A 161 -13.14 -2.53 -12.96
N ILE A 162 -12.46 -3.49 -12.33
CA ILE A 162 -11.18 -3.28 -11.66
C ILE A 162 -10.30 -4.51 -11.85
N ARG A 163 -9.00 -4.30 -12.09
CA ARG A 163 -7.96 -5.34 -12.12
C ARG A 163 -6.72 -4.87 -11.39
N ASN A 164 -6.10 -5.75 -10.62
CA ASN A 164 -4.77 -5.56 -10.07
C ASN A 164 -3.73 -5.72 -11.20
N SER A 165 -3.59 -4.67 -11.99
CA SER A 165 -2.86 -4.77 -13.24
C SER A 165 -1.38 -4.53 -13.08
N VAL A 166 -0.97 -3.68 -12.13
CA VAL A 166 0.42 -3.31 -11.94
C VAL A 166 0.76 -3.09 -10.47
N LYS A 167 2.06 -3.25 -10.18
CA LYS A 167 2.69 -2.86 -8.91
C LYS A 167 3.87 -1.95 -9.21
N ALA A 168 3.91 -0.77 -8.61
CA ALA A 168 5.03 0.14 -8.74
C ALA A 168 5.98 -0.02 -7.55
N ALA A 169 7.28 -0.15 -7.83
CA ALA A 169 8.33 -0.04 -6.83
C ALA A 169 9.02 1.31 -6.97
N VAL A 170 9.10 2.04 -5.88
CA VAL A 170 9.73 3.36 -5.81
C VAL A 170 10.91 3.31 -4.83
N ASP A 171 12.07 3.64 -5.31
CA ASP A 171 13.26 3.80 -4.48
C ASP A 171 13.06 4.98 -3.52
N ALA A 172 13.08 4.72 -2.22
CA ALA A 172 12.83 5.72 -1.19
C ALA A 172 13.91 6.82 -1.11
N PHE A 173 15.11 6.54 -1.64
CA PHE A 173 16.25 7.45 -1.63
C PHE A 173 16.34 8.26 -2.93
N THR A 174 16.30 7.60 -4.10
CA THR A 174 16.45 8.27 -5.41
C THR A 174 15.13 8.70 -6.01
N GLY A 175 14.03 8.05 -5.65
CA GLY A 175 12.72 8.24 -6.23
C GLY A 175 12.56 7.62 -7.61
N GLU A 176 13.43 6.73 -8.05
CA GLU A 176 13.23 5.97 -9.28
C GLU A 176 11.99 5.10 -9.16
N VAL A 177 11.24 5.00 -10.25
CA VAL A 177 9.96 4.27 -10.28
C VAL A 177 10.03 3.19 -11.33
N TYR A 178 9.70 1.98 -10.93
CA TYR A 178 9.59 0.79 -11.78
C TYR A 178 8.14 0.27 -11.69
N ILE A 179 7.47 0.11 -12.84
CA ILE A 179 6.06 -0.34 -12.87
C ILE A 179 6.01 -1.75 -13.46
N TYR A 180 5.70 -2.72 -12.62
CA TYR A 180 5.68 -4.15 -12.97
C TYR A 180 4.26 -4.62 -13.28
N VAL A 181 4.12 -5.41 -14.34
CA VAL A 181 2.85 -5.99 -14.79
C VAL A 181 2.48 -7.17 -13.91
N MET A 182 1.35 -7.09 -13.22
CA MET A 182 0.81 -8.17 -12.39
C MET A 182 -0.18 -9.05 -13.16
N ASP A 183 -1.07 -8.43 -13.96
CA ASP A 183 -2.00 -9.16 -14.83
C ASP A 183 -1.72 -8.90 -16.31
N PRO A 184 -0.90 -9.74 -16.96
CA PRO A 184 -0.57 -9.58 -18.38
C PRO A 184 -1.78 -9.84 -19.30
N ASN A 185 -2.89 -10.38 -18.79
CA ASN A 185 -4.08 -10.68 -19.56
C ASN A 185 -5.10 -9.56 -19.57
N ASP A 186 -4.95 -8.57 -18.70
CA ASP A 186 -5.86 -7.42 -18.68
C ASP A 186 -5.84 -6.66 -20.02
N PRO A 187 -7.02 -6.51 -20.68
CA PRO A 187 -7.11 -5.87 -21.99
C PRO A 187 -6.76 -4.38 -21.94
N LEU A 188 -7.08 -3.68 -20.86
CA LEU A 188 -6.77 -2.26 -20.70
C LEU A 188 -5.26 -2.06 -20.55
N LEU A 189 -4.61 -2.88 -19.74
CA LEU A 189 -3.16 -2.81 -19.59
C LEU A 189 -2.43 -3.16 -20.90
N LYS A 190 -2.91 -4.15 -21.65
CA LYS A 190 -2.37 -4.45 -22.99
C LYS A 190 -2.42 -3.25 -23.93
N MET A 191 -3.48 -2.45 -23.87
CA MET A 191 -3.60 -1.22 -24.65
C MET A 191 -2.56 -0.19 -24.17
N TYR A 192 -2.44 0.03 -22.86
CA TYR A 192 -1.47 1.00 -22.29
C TYR A 192 -0.02 0.60 -22.57
N ARG A 193 0.32 -0.68 -22.48
CA ARG A 193 1.67 -1.17 -22.85
C ARG A 193 2.04 -0.86 -24.29
N ARG A 194 1.07 -0.91 -25.21
CA ARG A 194 1.29 -0.55 -26.62
C ARG A 194 1.40 0.96 -26.82
N ALA A 195 0.63 1.75 -26.07
CA ALA A 195 0.63 3.19 -26.15
C ALA A 195 1.88 3.82 -25.54
N PHE A 196 2.42 3.20 -24.47
CA PHE A 196 3.58 3.68 -23.71
C PHE A 196 4.66 2.59 -23.63
N PRO A 197 5.38 2.32 -24.75
CA PRO A 197 6.44 1.32 -24.76
C PRO A 197 7.56 1.73 -23.81
N GLY A 198 8.02 0.78 -22.98
CA GLY A 198 9.10 1.00 -22.00
C GLY A 198 8.65 1.57 -20.65
N LEU A 199 7.35 1.88 -20.45
CA LEU A 199 6.84 2.30 -19.16
C LEU A 199 6.64 1.13 -18.20
N PHE A 200 6.31 -0.04 -18.73
CA PHE A 200 5.96 -1.23 -17.96
C PHE A 200 7.02 -2.32 -18.13
N LEU A 201 7.44 -2.91 -17.03
CA LEU A 201 8.32 -4.08 -16.97
C LEU A 201 7.49 -5.34 -16.73
N ASP A 202 8.00 -6.49 -17.17
CA ASP A 202 7.35 -7.74 -16.85
C ASP A 202 7.60 -8.12 -15.37
N PHE A 203 6.65 -8.84 -14.74
CA PHE A 203 6.75 -9.22 -13.33
C PHE A 203 8.06 -9.96 -13.01
N GLN A 204 8.53 -10.80 -13.93
CA GLN A 204 9.77 -11.56 -13.79
C GLN A 204 11.04 -10.67 -13.72
N GLU A 205 10.94 -9.42 -14.16
CA GLU A 205 12.04 -8.45 -14.06
C GLU A 205 12.12 -7.78 -12.67
N MET A 206 11.06 -7.94 -11.84
CA MET A 206 11.10 -7.47 -10.46
C MET A 206 12.15 -8.28 -9.69
N PRO A 207 13.03 -7.65 -8.89
CA PRO A 207 13.95 -8.37 -8.01
C PRO A 207 13.21 -9.39 -7.14
N ALA A 208 13.74 -10.61 -7.04
CA ALA A 208 13.10 -11.71 -6.29
C ALA A 208 12.82 -11.35 -4.83
N ASP A 209 13.64 -10.51 -4.26
CA ASP A 209 13.50 -10.00 -2.92
C ASP A 209 12.23 -9.12 -2.80
N LEU A 210 12.04 -8.17 -3.71
CA LEU A 210 10.81 -7.38 -3.75
C LEU A 210 9.57 -8.23 -4.06
N GLN A 211 9.71 -9.28 -4.90
CA GLN A 211 8.63 -10.23 -5.15
C GLN A 211 8.17 -10.95 -3.88
N SER A 212 9.07 -11.23 -2.95
CA SER A 212 8.74 -11.89 -1.68
C SER A 212 7.97 -11.00 -0.70
N HIS A 213 7.94 -9.69 -0.94
CA HIS A 213 7.27 -8.70 -0.12
C HIS A 213 5.95 -8.16 -0.71
N ILE A 214 5.53 -8.68 -1.86
CA ILE A 214 4.24 -8.26 -2.44
C ILE A 214 3.10 -8.77 -1.56
N ARG A 215 2.04 -7.95 -1.49
CA ARG A 215 0.81 -8.31 -0.80
C ARG A 215 -0.40 -8.11 -1.71
N TYR A 216 -1.50 -8.77 -1.42
CA TYR A 216 -2.75 -8.60 -2.15
C TYR A 216 -3.33 -7.22 -1.87
N PRO A 217 -3.73 -6.44 -2.89
CA PRO A 217 -4.12 -5.04 -2.69
C PRO A 217 -5.44 -4.90 -1.95
N ASN A 218 -5.47 -3.97 -1.00
CA ASN A 218 -6.61 -3.73 -0.12
C ASN A 218 -7.84 -3.25 -0.92
N GLY A 219 -7.67 -2.29 -1.83
CA GLY A 219 -8.77 -1.75 -2.62
C GLY A 219 -9.45 -2.79 -3.53
N LEU A 220 -8.66 -3.69 -4.15
CA LEU A 220 -9.24 -4.79 -4.93
C LEU A 220 -9.97 -5.78 -4.03
N PHE A 221 -9.39 -6.14 -2.88
CA PHE A 221 -10.00 -7.06 -1.94
C PHE A 221 -11.32 -6.52 -1.39
N SER A 222 -11.39 -5.23 -1.05
CA SER A 222 -12.62 -4.56 -0.60
C SER A 222 -13.71 -4.62 -1.66
N ALA A 223 -13.39 -4.28 -2.92
CA ALA A 223 -14.35 -4.39 -4.02
C ALA A 223 -14.87 -5.82 -4.23
N GLN A 224 -14.01 -6.84 -4.05
CA GLN A 224 -14.41 -8.24 -4.14
C GLN A 224 -15.25 -8.66 -2.93
N ALA A 225 -14.92 -8.19 -1.73
CA ALA A 225 -15.69 -8.46 -0.53
C ALA A 225 -17.10 -7.87 -0.64
N ASP A 226 -17.25 -6.64 -1.11
CA ASP A 226 -18.54 -5.98 -1.33
C ASP A 226 -19.42 -6.77 -2.29
N MET A 227 -18.85 -7.30 -3.37
CA MET A 227 -19.59 -8.19 -4.26
C MET A 227 -19.98 -9.48 -3.56
N TYR A 228 -19.11 -10.05 -2.72
CA TYR A 228 -19.37 -11.30 -2.04
C TYR A 228 -20.46 -11.19 -0.98
N LEU A 229 -20.67 -10.02 -0.36
CA LEU A 229 -21.80 -9.78 0.59
C LEU A 229 -23.16 -10.19 0.03
N ARG A 230 -23.32 -10.19 -1.27
CA ARG A 230 -24.54 -10.56 -1.96
C ARG A 230 -24.41 -11.87 -2.75
N TYR A 231 -23.29 -12.06 -3.45
CA TYR A 231 -23.11 -13.17 -4.37
C TYR A 231 -22.70 -14.48 -3.70
N HIS A 232 -22.57 -14.55 -2.36
CA HIS A 232 -22.45 -15.80 -1.61
C HIS A 232 -23.75 -16.59 -1.63
N ILE A 233 -24.92 -15.95 -1.88
CA ILE A 233 -26.24 -16.55 -1.89
C ILE A 233 -26.40 -17.35 -3.18
N THR A 234 -26.57 -18.67 -3.04
CA THR A 234 -26.72 -19.59 -4.18
C THR A 234 -28.18 -19.91 -4.52
N ASP A 235 -29.12 -19.73 -3.58
CA ASP A 235 -30.54 -19.92 -3.82
C ASP A 235 -31.12 -18.72 -4.59
N PRO A 236 -31.75 -18.92 -5.78
CA PRO A 236 -32.28 -17.81 -6.59
C PRO A 236 -33.42 -17.03 -5.92
N GLN A 237 -34.24 -17.67 -5.07
CA GLN A 237 -35.34 -16.98 -4.39
C GLN A 237 -34.81 -16.12 -3.25
N ILE A 238 -33.88 -16.64 -2.46
CA ILE A 238 -33.20 -15.91 -1.39
C ILE A 238 -32.44 -14.73 -1.98
N PHE A 239 -31.72 -14.97 -3.08
CA PHE A 239 -30.98 -13.91 -3.80
C PHE A 239 -31.92 -12.80 -4.31
N PHE A 240 -33.04 -13.17 -4.93
CA PHE A 240 -34.02 -12.21 -5.44
C PHE A 240 -34.67 -11.39 -4.32
N ASN A 241 -35.03 -12.05 -3.20
CA ASN A 241 -35.66 -11.41 -2.04
C ASN A 241 -34.68 -10.64 -1.17
N GLN A 242 -33.37 -10.78 -1.38
CA GLN A 242 -32.31 -10.16 -0.60
C GLN A 242 -32.40 -10.46 0.91
N SER A 243 -32.89 -11.66 1.29
CA SER A 243 -33.26 -11.97 2.67
C SER A 243 -32.11 -12.48 3.56
N GLU A 244 -30.99 -12.89 2.98
CA GLU A 244 -29.83 -13.40 3.71
C GLU A 244 -28.53 -12.69 3.33
N GLN A 245 -28.61 -11.38 3.05
CA GLN A 245 -27.44 -10.60 2.74
C GLN A 245 -26.50 -10.50 3.97
N TRP A 246 -25.22 -10.46 3.67
CA TRP A 246 -24.19 -10.15 4.65
C TRP A 246 -23.85 -8.66 4.62
N ALA A 247 -23.18 -8.22 5.66
CA ALA A 247 -22.68 -6.86 5.82
C ALA A 247 -21.27 -6.89 6.41
N ILE A 248 -20.51 -5.84 6.19
CA ILE A 248 -19.26 -5.61 6.92
C ILE A 248 -19.63 -5.17 8.35
N PRO A 249 -19.07 -5.80 9.40
CA PRO A 249 -19.33 -5.38 10.77
C PRO A 249 -18.80 -3.96 11.03
N GLN A 250 -19.47 -3.26 11.94
CA GLN A 250 -18.96 -1.96 12.39
C GLN A 250 -17.87 -2.11 13.44
N ASP A 251 -16.83 -1.31 13.32
CA ASP A 251 -15.80 -1.16 14.34
C ASP A 251 -16.35 -0.33 15.51
N THR A 252 -16.31 -0.89 16.70
CA THR A 252 -16.76 -0.21 17.93
C THR A 252 -15.61 0.26 18.80
N ARG A 253 -14.37 0.03 18.39
CA ARG A 253 -13.18 0.46 19.11
C ARG A 253 -13.14 1.98 19.24
N PHE A 254 -12.66 2.44 20.37
CA PHE A 254 -12.49 3.88 20.68
C PHE A 254 -13.79 4.71 20.68
N GLY A 255 -14.97 4.09 20.81
CA GLY A 255 -16.24 4.81 20.86
C GLY A 255 -16.67 5.40 19.51
N GLN A 256 -16.04 5.02 18.42
CA GLN A 256 -16.46 5.37 17.06
C GLN A 256 -17.56 4.40 16.63
N SER A 257 -18.81 4.83 16.67
CA SER A 257 -19.91 4.08 16.07
C SER A 257 -20.10 4.51 14.63
N GLY A 258 -20.24 3.55 13.70
CA GLY A 258 -20.58 3.79 12.31
C GLY A 258 -19.42 3.77 11.31
N VAL A 259 -18.24 3.31 11.72
CA VAL A 259 -17.13 3.02 10.81
C VAL A 259 -17.09 1.51 10.57
N ASP A 260 -17.06 1.10 9.32
CA ASP A 260 -16.95 -0.32 8.96
C ASP A 260 -15.55 -0.87 9.30
N VAL A 261 -15.50 -2.17 9.63
CA VAL A 261 -14.22 -2.86 9.83
C VAL A 261 -13.46 -2.89 8.51
N HIS A 262 -12.20 -2.44 8.55
CA HIS A 262 -11.34 -2.50 7.38
C HIS A 262 -10.65 -3.87 7.25
N PRO A 263 -10.35 -4.33 6.02
CA PRO A 263 -9.53 -5.51 5.83
C PRO A 263 -8.19 -5.38 6.56
N SER A 264 -7.75 -6.46 7.17
CA SER A 264 -6.52 -6.46 7.97
C SER A 264 -5.58 -7.58 7.53
N TYR A 265 -4.29 -7.24 7.42
CA TYR A 265 -3.24 -8.23 7.17
C TYR A 265 -2.88 -8.95 8.47
N LEU A 266 -2.93 -10.26 8.43
CA LEU A 266 -2.71 -11.15 9.57
C LEU A 266 -1.80 -12.31 9.19
N ILE A 267 -1.16 -12.92 10.18
CA ILE A 267 -0.46 -14.21 10.03
C ILE A 267 -1.38 -15.26 10.61
N LEU A 268 -1.85 -16.18 9.78
CA LEU A 268 -2.77 -17.25 10.14
C LEU A 268 -2.32 -18.57 9.57
N GLN A 269 -2.58 -19.66 10.29
CA GLN A 269 -2.51 -21.00 9.73
C GLN A 269 -3.82 -21.30 9.01
N MET A 270 -3.74 -21.48 7.68
CA MET A 270 -4.91 -21.83 6.88
C MET A 270 -5.29 -23.30 7.09
N PRO A 271 -6.59 -23.68 6.97
CA PRO A 271 -7.03 -25.05 7.21
C PRO A 271 -6.40 -26.11 6.29
N ASP A 272 -5.91 -25.69 5.12
CA ASP A 272 -5.26 -26.52 4.10
C ASP A 272 -3.73 -26.42 4.12
N SER A 273 -3.15 -25.75 5.12
CA SER A 273 -1.71 -25.51 5.24
C SER A 273 -1.19 -25.90 6.61
N ASP A 274 -0.04 -26.54 6.65
CA ASP A 274 0.67 -26.89 7.89
C ASP A 274 1.53 -25.72 8.42
N THR A 275 1.63 -24.63 7.67
CA THR A 275 2.43 -23.45 8.00
C THR A 275 1.57 -22.19 8.11
N GLU A 276 2.02 -21.26 8.93
CA GLU A 276 1.44 -19.93 9.00
C GLU A 276 1.69 -19.18 7.69
N GLU A 277 0.69 -18.43 7.24
CA GLU A 277 0.72 -17.63 6.02
C GLU A 277 0.29 -16.19 6.29
N PHE A 278 0.83 -15.28 5.52
CA PHE A 278 0.41 -13.89 5.52
C PHE A 278 -0.85 -13.74 4.66
N VAL A 279 -1.95 -13.31 5.28
CA VAL A 279 -3.26 -13.21 4.61
C VAL A 279 -3.89 -11.84 4.87
N LEU A 280 -4.68 -11.37 3.91
CA LEU A 280 -5.60 -10.25 4.09
C LEU A 280 -6.97 -10.83 4.44
N MET A 281 -7.62 -10.34 5.50
CA MET A 281 -8.87 -10.90 6.00
C MET A 281 -9.90 -9.81 6.28
N LEU A 282 -11.19 -10.15 6.02
CA LEU A 282 -12.35 -9.33 6.38
C LEU A 282 -13.47 -10.23 6.90
N PRO A 283 -13.97 -10.00 8.14
CA PRO A 283 -15.12 -10.71 8.69
C PRO A 283 -16.43 -10.16 8.15
N PHE A 284 -17.49 -11.00 8.23
CA PHE A 284 -18.86 -10.64 7.84
C PHE A 284 -19.87 -10.94 8.94
N SER A 285 -20.88 -10.08 9.04
CA SER A 285 -22.06 -10.23 9.88
C SER A 285 -23.33 -10.31 9.02
N PRO A 286 -24.46 -10.80 9.55
CA PRO A 286 -25.73 -10.66 8.83
C PRO A 286 -26.07 -9.19 8.62
N ALA A 287 -26.70 -8.87 7.49
CA ALA A 287 -27.26 -7.54 7.30
C ALA A 287 -28.34 -7.22 8.34
N GLY A 288 -28.40 -5.97 8.82
CA GLY A 288 -29.32 -5.50 9.87
C GLY A 288 -28.72 -5.51 11.26
N ASP A 289 -29.56 -5.78 12.29
CA ASP A 289 -29.19 -5.56 13.70
C ASP A 289 -28.34 -6.68 14.32
N LYS A 290 -28.21 -7.81 13.65
CA LYS A 290 -27.46 -8.96 14.17
C LYS A 290 -25.97 -8.72 14.02
N LYS A 291 -25.20 -8.99 15.08
CA LYS A 291 -23.75 -8.73 15.15
C LYS A 291 -22.89 -9.98 15.27
N ASN A 292 -23.48 -11.16 15.13
CA ASN A 292 -22.76 -12.43 15.15
C ASN A 292 -21.92 -12.60 13.86
N LEU A 293 -20.85 -13.38 13.96
CA LEU A 293 -20.03 -13.76 12.82
C LEU A 293 -20.78 -14.77 11.95
N VAL A 294 -20.88 -14.54 10.64
CA VAL A 294 -21.46 -15.48 9.66
C VAL A 294 -20.41 -16.05 8.70
N GLY A 295 -19.28 -15.39 8.59
CA GLY A 295 -18.19 -15.84 7.75
C GLY A 295 -17.08 -14.80 7.67
N TRP A 296 -16.04 -15.11 6.91
CA TRP A 296 -14.98 -14.16 6.55
C TRP A 296 -14.40 -14.53 5.19
N LEU A 297 -13.84 -13.53 4.54
CA LEU A 297 -13.07 -13.66 3.29
C LEU A 297 -11.59 -13.50 3.62
N THR A 298 -10.74 -14.30 2.96
CA THR A 298 -9.29 -14.11 2.99
C THR A 298 -8.71 -14.07 1.59
N ALA A 299 -7.63 -13.27 1.42
CA ALA A 299 -6.74 -13.35 0.28
C ALA A 299 -5.35 -13.75 0.73
N ARG A 300 -4.79 -14.81 0.14
CA ARG A 300 -3.44 -15.30 0.47
C ARG A 300 -2.39 -14.44 -0.19
N ASN A 301 -1.31 -14.16 0.52
CA ASN A 301 -0.23 -13.29 0.02
C ASN A 301 1.05 -14.05 -0.29
N ASP A 302 1.23 -15.27 0.25
CA ASP A 302 2.51 -15.96 0.19
C ASP A 302 2.68 -16.86 -1.05
N GLY A 303 3.83 -16.70 -1.69
CA GLY A 303 4.36 -17.63 -2.68
C GLY A 303 3.39 -17.99 -3.81
N LYS A 304 3.21 -19.29 -4.03
CA LYS A 304 2.35 -19.83 -5.10
C LYS A 304 0.86 -19.60 -4.88
N HIS A 305 0.46 -19.27 -3.66
CA HIS A 305 -0.94 -19.03 -3.27
C HIS A 305 -1.35 -17.56 -3.37
N TYR A 306 -0.43 -16.68 -3.81
CA TYR A 306 -0.73 -15.26 -3.96
C TYR A 306 -1.99 -15.03 -4.80
N GLY A 307 -2.96 -14.30 -4.20
CA GLY A 307 -4.23 -13.94 -4.85
C GLY A 307 -5.31 -15.01 -4.79
N GLU A 308 -5.07 -16.15 -4.13
CA GLU A 308 -6.14 -17.11 -3.84
C GLU A 308 -7.10 -16.53 -2.79
N LEU A 309 -8.39 -16.46 -3.17
CA LEU A 309 -9.46 -16.02 -2.29
C LEU A 309 -10.16 -17.22 -1.68
N ASN A 310 -10.28 -17.22 -0.36
CA ASN A 310 -11.00 -18.27 0.38
C ASN A 310 -12.11 -17.63 1.23
N ALA A 311 -13.34 -18.11 1.05
CA ALA A 311 -14.47 -17.71 1.85
C ALA A 311 -14.83 -18.83 2.84
N PHE A 312 -14.91 -18.47 4.11
CA PHE A 312 -15.27 -19.38 5.18
C PHE A 312 -16.65 -19.00 5.71
N VAL A 313 -17.54 -19.97 5.76
CA VAL A 313 -18.90 -19.79 6.27
C VAL A 313 -19.01 -20.42 7.65
N VAL A 314 -19.48 -19.65 8.61
CA VAL A 314 -19.70 -20.12 9.99
C VAL A 314 -21.08 -20.78 10.10
N PRO A 315 -21.19 -21.98 10.68
CA PRO A 315 -22.48 -22.61 10.95
C PRO A 315 -23.37 -21.72 11.84
N SER A 316 -24.67 -21.74 11.59
CA SER A 316 -25.62 -20.94 12.37
C SER A 316 -25.83 -21.46 13.80
N ASP A 317 -25.43 -22.70 14.08
CA ASP A 317 -25.50 -23.35 15.40
C ASP A 317 -24.23 -24.20 15.65
N PRO A 318 -23.45 -23.93 16.72
CA PRO A 318 -23.59 -22.79 17.64
C PRO A 318 -23.28 -21.44 17.02
N GLN A 319 -23.97 -20.40 17.44
CA GLN A 319 -23.73 -19.03 16.99
C GLN A 319 -22.37 -18.53 17.51
N VAL A 320 -21.58 -17.91 16.65
CA VAL A 320 -20.28 -17.37 16.98
C VAL A 320 -20.36 -15.85 17.12
N ASP A 321 -19.73 -15.30 18.16
CA ASP A 321 -19.69 -13.87 18.37
C ASP A 321 -18.91 -13.16 17.24
N GLY A 322 -19.47 -12.08 16.74
CA GLY A 322 -18.78 -11.21 15.79
C GLY A 322 -17.84 -10.21 16.46
N PRO A 323 -17.05 -9.44 15.68
CA PRO A 323 -16.05 -8.53 16.22
C PRO A 323 -16.58 -7.57 17.29
N ALA A 324 -17.69 -6.90 17.04
CA ALA A 324 -18.31 -5.97 18.00
C ALA A 324 -18.80 -6.64 19.30
N GLN A 325 -19.15 -7.92 19.26
CA GLN A 325 -19.56 -8.66 20.45
C GLN A 325 -18.36 -9.10 21.29
N VAL A 326 -17.26 -9.46 20.63
CA VAL A 326 -16.00 -9.80 21.31
C VAL A 326 -15.40 -8.58 22.00
N GLU A 327 -15.44 -7.43 21.34
CA GLU A 327 -14.93 -6.17 21.90
C GLU A 327 -15.77 -5.65 23.10
N ALA A 328 -17.05 -5.99 23.15
CA ALA A 328 -17.94 -5.58 24.25
C ALA A 328 -17.80 -6.43 25.53
N ARG A 329 -17.00 -7.50 25.52
CA ARG A 329 -16.72 -8.38 26.66
C ARG A 329 -15.46 -7.97 27.39
#